data_e6f24f093718a274812fbd0092a3c54e
#
_entry.id   e6f24f093718a274812fbd0092a3c54e
#
_cell.length_a   1.000
_cell.length_b   1.000
_cell.length_c   1.000
_cell.angle_alpha   90.00
_cell.angle_beta   90.00
_cell.angle_gamma   90.00
#
_symmetry.space_group_name_H-M   'P 1'
#
loop_
_entity.id
_entity.type
_entity.pdbx_description
1 polymer ?
#
loop_
_entity_poly.entity_id
_entity_poly.type
_entity_poly.pdbx_seq_one_letter_code
_entity_poly.pdbx_strand_id
1 'polypeptide(L)'
;MTTPAIAVAAVLVGAYMVGSVPVAWLLGRSRDIDLREVGSGNPGTSNLFRNAGIGVAVLSGPLQFAQGLAPVLIARAAGGDGSLFELTAIVTVAGNGWPFWLGFRGQRGVAVATGAVAGLHPLLLAVLLVCFAAGAVGRRIAAGVLAGFVLLPVAAAFIGGPGLAVACSALLVALLLRRLDGIGDDRRRATTGERRRILLRRILFDERPGQVLVGRHPGAEWAERRP
;
A
#
# COMPACT_ATOMS: atom_id res chain seq x y z
N MET A 1 6.36 16.21 29.35
CA MET A 1 5.08 16.93 29.19
C MET A 1 4.17 16.02 28.39
N THR A 2 3.02 15.64 28.96
CA THR A 2 2.05 14.78 28.23
C THR A 2 1.34 15.61 27.17
N THR A 3 1.36 15.15 25.91
CA THR A 3 0.65 15.80 24.80
C THR A 3 -0.86 15.84 25.14
N PRO A 4 -1.53 16.99 25.05
CA PRO A 4 -2.96 17.07 25.36
C PRO A 4 -3.78 16.10 24.49
N ALA A 5 -4.78 15.45 25.07
CA ALA A 5 -5.63 14.47 24.35
C ALA A 5 -6.24 15.04 23.07
N ILE A 6 -6.61 16.32 23.06
CA ILE A 6 -7.12 17.02 21.87
C ILE A 6 -6.04 17.06 20.76
N ALA A 7 -4.77 17.32 21.09
CA ALA A 7 -3.69 17.36 20.10
C ALA A 7 -3.42 15.97 19.52
N VAL A 8 -3.44 14.93 20.36
CA VAL A 8 -3.35 13.52 19.90
C VAL A 8 -4.49 13.21 18.92
N ALA A 9 -5.73 13.53 19.29
CA ALA A 9 -6.89 13.30 18.43
C ALA A 9 -6.75 14.05 17.10
N ALA A 10 -6.34 15.31 17.11
CA ALA A 10 -6.13 16.12 15.91
C ALA A 10 -5.07 15.52 14.99
N VAL A 11 -3.94 15.04 15.54
CA VAL A 11 -2.88 14.37 14.76
C VAL A 11 -3.42 13.09 14.11
N LEU A 12 -4.13 12.25 14.85
CA LEU A 12 -4.67 10.99 14.31
C LEU A 12 -5.75 11.21 13.27
N VAL A 13 -6.68 12.15 13.49
CA VAL A 13 -7.68 12.53 12.47
C VAL A 13 -7.00 13.07 11.23
N GLY A 14 -6.05 13.98 11.37
CA GLY A 14 -5.26 14.51 10.27
C GLY A 14 -4.51 13.42 9.50
N ALA A 15 -3.90 12.48 10.22
CA ALA A 15 -3.20 11.33 9.64
C ALA A 15 -4.14 10.44 8.82
N TYR A 16 -5.35 10.14 9.33
CA TYR A 16 -6.36 9.41 8.56
C TYR A 16 -6.80 10.20 7.32
N MET A 17 -7.06 11.48 7.44
CA MET A 17 -7.49 12.34 6.34
C MET A 17 -6.43 12.39 5.24
N VAL A 18 -5.16 12.61 5.59
CA VAL A 18 -4.03 12.59 4.66
C VAL A 18 -3.92 11.20 4.02
N GLY A 19 -3.91 10.12 4.83
CA GLY A 19 -3.85 8.75 4.35
C GLY A 19 -4.98 8.40 3.38
N SER A 20 -6.17 8.93 3.60
CA SER A 20 -7.37 8.62 2.80
C SER A 20 -7.41 9.31 1.43
N VAL A 21 -6.52 10.27 1.13
CA VAL A 21 -6.44 10.90 -0.19
C VAL A 21 -6.07 9.84 -1.25
N PRO A 22 -6.92 9.54 -2.23
CA PRO A 22 -6.67 8.46 -3.18
C PRO A 22 -5.80 8.92 -4.35
N VAL A 23 -4.52 9.19 -4.09
CA VAL A 23 -3.57 9.81 -5.02
C VAL A 23 -3.53 9.12 -6.39
N ALA A 24 -3.37 7.80 -6.42
CA ALA A 24 -3.30 7.09 -7.71
C ALA A 24 -4.62 7.15 -8.48
N TRP A 25 -5.76 7.10 -7.78
CA TRP A 25 -7.07 7.23 -8.41
C TRP A 25 -7.28 8.64 -8.98
N LEU A 26 -6.91 9.68 -8.24
CA LEU A 26 -6.98 11.07 -8.71
C LEU A 26 -6.11 11.29 -9.96
N LEU A 27 -4.89 10.73 -9.97
CA LEU A 27 -4.02 10.74 -11.13
C LEU A 27 -4.61 9.97 -12.32
N GLY A 28 -5.32 8.86 -12.08
CA GLY A 28 -6.07 8.15 -13.12
C GLY A 28 -7.21 9.00 -13.67
N ARG A 29 -7.98 9.64 -12.79
CA ARG A 29 -9.09 10.53 -13.18
C ARG A 29 -8.63 11.74 -14.01
N SER A 30 -7.42 12.25 -13.77
CA SER A 30 -6.84 13.31 -14.63
C SER A 30 -6.53 12.85 -16.06
N ARG A 31 -6.70 11.57 -16.35
CA ARG A 31 -6.58 10.94 -17.68
C ARG A 31 -7.88 10.25 -18.11
N ASP A 32 -9.00 10.64 -17.52
CA ASP A 32 -10.35 10.07 -17.77
C ASP A 32 -10.44 8.56 -17.50
N ILE A 33 -9.56 8.02 -16.63
CA ILE A 33 -9.52 6.60 -16.28
C ILE A 33 -10.03 6.41 -14.84
N ASP A 34 -11.08 5.61 -14.64
CA ASP A 34 -11.45 5.11 -13.31
C ASP A 34 -10.73 3.78 -13.03
N LEU A 35 -9.71 3.83 -12.17
CA LEU A 35 -8.92 2.65 -11.83
C LEU A 35 -9.72 1.54 -11.14
N ARG A 36 -10.93 1.82 -10.66
CA ARG A 36 -11.82 0.81 -10.05
C ARG A 36 -12.52 -0.04 -11.12
N GLU A 37 -12.64 0.48 -12.33
CA GLU A 37 -13.34 -0.14 -13.47
C GLU A 37 -12.38 -0.82 -14.44
N VAL A 38 -11.08 -0.50 -14.39
CA VAL A 38 -10.08 -1.02 -15.34
C VAL A 38 -9.03 -1.92 -14.65
N GLY A 39 -8.45 -2.82 -15.42
CA GLY A 39 -7.36 -3.69 -14.99
C GLY A 39 -7.70 -4.49 -13.73
N SER A 40 -6.93 -4.29 -12.65
CA SER A 40 -7.15 -5.01 -11.39
C SER A 40 -8.33 -4.50 -10.55
N GLY A 41 -8.95 -3.38 -10.92
CA GLY A 41 -9.93 -2.70 -10.10
C GLY A 41 -9.36 -2.10 -8.79
N ASN A 42 -8.05 -2.20 -8.57
CA ASN A 42 -7.38 -1.59 -7.43
C ASN A 42 -6.97 -0.16 -7.77
N PRO A 43 -7.38 0.87 -7.01
CA PRO A 43 -7.06 2.27 -7.31
C PRO A 43 -5.62 2.65 -6.91
N GLY A 44 -4.63 1.76 -7.13
CA GLY A 44 -3.24 1.94 -6.75
C GLY A 44 -2.28 2.12 -7.92
N THR A 45 -1.02 2.51 -7.60
CA THR A 45 0.04 2.84 -8.57
C THR A 45 0.29 1.78 -9.62
N SER A 46 0.28 0.48 -9.25
CA SER A 46 0.53 -0.59 -10.24
C SER A 46 -0.58 -0.69 -11.29
N ASN A 47 -1.83 -0.42 -10.92
CA ASN A 47 -2.95 -0.38 -11.85
C ASN A 47 -2.90 0.90 -12.70
N LEU A 48 -2.55 2.03 -12.08
CA LEU A 48 -2.32 3.30 -12.77
C LEU A 48 -1.24 3.15 -13.86
N PHE A 49 -0.09 2.53 -13.53
CA PHE A 49 1.00 2.30 -14.46
C PHE A 49 0.56 1.50 -15.71
N ARG A 50 -0.23 0.45 -15.50
CA ARG A 50 -0.68 -0.43 -16.59
C ARG A 50 -1.70 0.23 -17.51
N ASN A 51 -2.52 1.14 -17.02
CA ASN A 51 -3.65 1.70 -17.77
C ASN A 51 -3.46 3.17 -18.17
N ALA A 52 -2.68 3.97 -17.42
CA ALA A 52 -2.43 5.39 -17.71
C ALA A 52 -0.99 5.68 -18.17
N GLY A 53 -0.12 4.67 -18.19
CA GLY A 53 1.27 4.78 -18.61
C GLY A 53 2.21 5.31 -17.52
N ILE A 54 3.52 5.28 -17.84
CA ILE A 54 4.60 5.58 -16.90
C ILE A 54 4.60 7.05 -16.46
N GLY A 55 4.28 7.99 -17.35
CA GLY A 55 4.41 9.43 -17.09
C GLY A 55 3.57 9.91 -15.88
N VAL A 56 2.37 9.35 -15.70
CA VAL A 56 1.50 9.68 -14.56
C VAL A 56 1.82 8.79 -13.35
N ALA A 57 2.16 7.53 -13.59
CA ALA A 57 2.43 6.57 -12.53
C ALA A 57 3.70 6.89 -11.73
N VAL A 58 4.72 7.48 -12.38
CA VAL A 58 5.98 7.91 -11.74
C VAL A 58 5.73 8.91 -10.61
N LEU A 59 4.73 9.78 -10.73
CA LEU A 59 4.36 10.71 -9.68
C LEU A 59 3.65 10.05 -8.50
N SER A 60 2.92 8.97 -8.77
CA SER A 60 2.08 8.30 -7.77
C SER A 60 2.89 7.68 -6.63
N GLY A 61 4.03 7.05 -6.94
CA GLY A 61 4.89 6.41 -5.95
C GLY A 61 5.44 7.38 -4.91
N PRO A 62 6.20 8.41 -5.33
CA PRO A 62 6.73 9.44 -4.43
C PRO A 62 5.65 10.18 -3.63
N LEU A 63 4.52 10.53 -4.25
CA LEU A 63 3.42 11.21 -3.56
C LEU A 63 2.82 10.32 -2.46
N GLN A 64 2.60 9.04 -2.74
CA GLN A 64 2.10 8.10 -1.74
C GLN A 64 3.13 7.78 -0.65
N PHE A 65 4.41 7.73 -0.99
CA PHE A 65 5.48 7.62 -0.01
C PHE A 65 5.48 8.84 0.93
N ALA A 66 5.42 10.05 0.38
CA ALA A 66 5.32 11.27 1.16
C ALA A 66 4.03 11.32 2.01
N GLN A 67 2.91 10.82 1.47
CA GLN A 67 1.64 10.68 2.17
C GLN A 67 1.75 9.78 3.42
N GLY A 68 2.58 8.75 3.39
CA GLY A 68 2.86 7.91 4.56
C GLY A 68 3.85 8.54 5.53
N LEU A 69 4.90 9.18 5.00
CA LEU A 69 6.00 9.76 5.78
C LEU A 69 5.56 11.02 6.55
N ALA A 70 4.89 11.94 5.87
CA ALA A 70 4.63 13.27 6.40
C ALA A 70 3.82 13.28 7.72
N PRO A 71 2.73 12.51 7.89
CA PRO A 71 2.01 12.48 9.15
C PRO A 71 2.86 12.04 10.34
N VAL A 72 3.75 11.05 10.15
CA VAL A 72 4.66 10.57 11.20
C VAL A 72 5.68 11.65 11.57
N LEU A 73 6.24 12.36 10.58
CA LEU A 73 7.16 13.46 10.83
C LEU A 73 6.46 14.64 11.54
N ILE A 74 5.21 14.95 11.17
CA ILE A 74 4.39 15.97 11.85
C ILE A 74 4.15 15.57 13.30
N ALA A 75 3.81 14.30 13.59
CA ALA A 75 3.63 13.82 14.96
C ALA A 75 4.92 13.98 15.78
N ARG A 76 6.08 13.73 15.17
CA ARG A 76 7.39 13.95 15.80
C ARG A 76 7.65 15.43 16.08
N ALA A 77 7.43 16.29 15.10
CA ALA A 77 7.62 17.74 15.24
C ALA A 77 6.66 18.35 16.28
N ALA A 78 5.48 17.78 16.47
CA ALA A 78 4.52 18.16 17.51
C ALA A 78 4.91 17.70 18.93
N GLY A 79 6.08 17.08 19.11
CA GLY A 79 6.55 16.62 20.42
C GLY A 79 5.86 15.35 20.93
N GLY A 80 5.29 14.54 20.02
CA GLY A 80 4.73 13.24 20.36
C GLY A 80 5.79 12.25 20.86
N ASP A 81 5.35 11.18 21.48
CA ASP A 81 6.19 10.05 21.88
C ASP A 81 6.14 8.91 20.85
N GLY A 82 6.85 7.80 21.13
CA GLY A 82 6.91 6.64 20.26
C GLY A 82 5.53 6.07 19.94
N SER A 83 4.64 5.99 20.91
CA SER A 83 3.27 5.46 20.74
C SER A 83 2.43 6.34 19.81
N LEU A 84 2.59 7.66 19.87
CA LEU A 84 1.89 8.55 18.93
C LEU A 84 2.40 8.36 17.49
N PHE A 85 3.72 8.19 17.28
CA PHE A 85 4.26 7.93 15.94
C PHE A 85 3.74 6.62 15.36
N GLU A 86 3.74 5.57 16.18
CA GLU A 86 3.27 4.24 15.84
C GLU A 86 1.77 4.26 15.45
N LEU A 87 0.93 4.88 16.28
CA LEU A 87 -0.50 5.06 15.99
C LEU A 87 -0.73 5.90 14.73
N THR A 88 0.05 6.97 14.56
CA THR A 88 -0.05 7.83 13.36
C THR A 88 0.27 7.03 12.11
N ALA A 89 1.30 6.19 12.11
CA ALA A 89 1.64 5.32 10.98
C ALA A 89 0.50 4.35 10.65
N ILE A 90 -0.06 3.67 11.67
CA ILE A 90 -1.18 2.72 11.50
C ILE A 90 -2.39 3.44 10.92
N VAL A 91 -2.78 4.58 11.50
CA VAL A 91 -3.97 5.34 11.09
C VAL A 91 -3.83 5.90 9.68
N THR A 92 -2.62 6.36 9.30
CA THR A 92 -2.34 6.82 7.93
C THR A 92 -2.53 5.69 6.92
N VAL A 93 -1.99 4.50 7.20
CA VAL A 93 -2.12 3.34 6.31
C VAL A 93 -3.55 2.82 6.28
N ALA A 94 -4.25 2.86 7.42
CA ALA A 94 -5.68 2.54 7.47
C ALA A 94 -6.51 3.50 6.60
N GLY A 95 -6.24 4.81 6.66
CA GLY A 95 -6.88 5.79 5.78
C GLY A 95 -6.69 5.46 4.29
N ASN A 96 -5.48 5.04 3.90
CA ASN A 96 -5.19 4.65 2.52
C ASN A 96 -5.89 3.35 2.09
N GLY A 97 -5.95 2.37 2.99
CA GLY A 97 -6.65 1.11 2.74
C GLY A 97 -8.16 1.26 2.73
N TRP A 98 -8.70 2.09 3.59
CA TRP A 98 -10.14 2.29 3.76
C TRP A 98 -10.50 3.79 3.71
N PRO A 99 -10.30 4.48 2.56
CA PRO A 99 -10.59 5.89 2.41
C PRO A 99 -12.11 6.13 2.33
N PHE A 100 -12.62 7.06 3.13
CA PHE A 100 -14.05 7.38 3.10
C PHE A 100 -14.50 7.98 1.76
N TRP A 101 -13.62 8.71 1.05
CA TRP A 101 -13.91 9.27 -0.28
C TRP A 101 -14.28 8.22 -1.34
N LEU A 102 -13.79 6.99 -1.18
CA LEU A 102 -14.03 5.88 -2.11
C LEU A 102 -14.95 4.80 -1.50
N GLY A 103 -15.77 5.15 -0.51
CA GLY A 103 -16.67 4.20 0.16
C GLY A 103 -15.90 3.06 0.83
N PHE A 104 -14.77 3.37 1.48
CA PHE A 104 -13.87 2.43 2.18
C PHE A 104 -13.23 1.35 1.30
N ARG A 105 -13.22 1.57 -0.02
CA ARG A 105 -12.58 0.68 -1.01
C ARG A 105 -11.32 1.31 -1.58
N GLY A 106 -10.26 1.37 -0.76
CA GLY A 106 -8.98 1.98 -1.11
C GLY A 106 -8.01 1.04 -1.80
N GLN A 107 -6.77 1.46 -1.78
CA GLN A 107 -5.66 0.74 -2.39
C GLN A 107 -4.95 -0.21 -1.39
N ARG A 108 -3.96 -0.98 -1.88
CA ARG A 108 -3.18 -1.92 -1.05
C ARG A 108 -2.19 -1.24 -0.11
N GLY A 109 -1.87 0.03 -0.34
CA GLY A 109 -1.15 0.88 0.59
C GLY A 109 0.36 0.64 0.73
N VAL A 110 1.00 -0.16 -0.14
CA VAL A 110 2.43 -0.49 -0.01
C VAL A 110 3.32 0.76 0.03
N ALA A 111 3.12 1.73 -0.88
CA ALA A 111 3.94 2.94 -0.93
C ALA A 111 3.72 3.82 0.31
N VAL A 112 2.47 3.97 0.75
CA VAL A 112 2.13 4.72 1.98
C VAL A 112 2.71 4.03 3.21
N ALA A 113 2.58 2.70 3.32
CA ALA A 113 3.17 1.95 4.42
C ALA A 113 4.70 2.05 4.44
N THR A 114 5.35 2.03 3.28
CA THR A 114 6.81 2.23 3.17
C THR A 114 7.21 3.62 3.66
N GLY A 115 6.45 4.67 3.29
CA GLY A 115 6.66 6.03 3.80
C GLY A 115 6.45 6.15 5.32
N ALA A 116 5.39 5.53 5.85
CA ALA A 116 5.13 5.49 7.27
C ALA A 116 6.28 4.80 8.05
N VAL A 117 6.76 3.65 7.54
CA VAL A 117 7.92 2.93 8.11
C VAL A 117 9.19 3.79 8.08
N ALA A 118 9.42 4.56 7.01
CA ALA A 118 10.53 5.51 6.93
C ALA A 118 10.46 6.59 8.03
N GLY A 119 9.25 7.07 8.32
CA GLY A 119 8.99 8.00 9.41
C GLY A 119 9.17 7.39 10.81
N LEU A 120 8.89 6.10 10.97
CA LEU A 120 9.09 5.39 12.22
C LEU A 120 10.59 5.16 12.50
N HIS A 121 11.30 4.54 11.57
CA HIS A 121 12.73 4.27 11.77
C HIS A 121 13.46 4.02 10.44
N PRO A 122 14.59 4.70 10.16
CA PRO A 122 15.30 4.58 8.88
C PRO A 122 15.88 3.17 8.61
N LEU A 123 16.29 2.43 9.63
CA LEU A 123 16.77 1.05 9.46
C LEU A 123 15.64 0.10 9.02
N LEU A 124 14.41 0.32 9.44
CA LEU A 124 13.27 -0.46 8.96
C LEU A 124 12.98 -0.19 7.49
N LEU A 125 13.14 1.05 7.04
CA LEU A 125 13.11 1.36 5.61
C LEU A 125 14.19 0.60 4.85
N ALA A 126 15.42 0.54 5.38
CA ALA A 126 16.51 -0.21 4.74
C ALA A 126 16.16 -1.69 4.58
N VAL A 127 15.57 -2.33 5.60
CA VAL A 127 15.07 -3.72 5.51
C VAL A 127 14.06 -3.87 4.36
N LEU A 128 13.09 -2.97 4.24
CA LEU A 128 12.14 -2.99 3.13
C LEU A 128 12.82 -2.85 1.77
N LEU A 129 13.72 -1.88 1.63
CA LEU A 129 14.41 -1.61 0.37
C LEU A 129 15.28 -2.80 -0.08
N VAL A 130 15.97 -3.46 0.84
CA VAL A 130 16.75 -4.68 0.55
C VAL A 130 15.82 -5.81 0.04
N CYS A 131 14.70 -6.04 0.72
CA CYS A 131 13.74 -7.05 0.30
C CYS A 131 13.07 -6.72 -1.05
N PHE A 132 12.77 -5.43 -1.30
CA PHE A 132 12.20 -4.98 -2.57
C PHE A 132 13.20 -5.13 -3.70
N ALA A 133 14.47 -4.78 -3.48
CA ALA A 133 15.54 -4.97 -4.44
C ALA A 133 15.76 -6.46 -4.76
N ALA A 134 15.82 -7.32 -3.75
CA ALA A 134 15.92 -8.77 -3.94
C ALA A 134 14.72 -9.33 -4.74
N GLY A 135 13.52 -8.87 -4.43
CA GLY A 135 12.30 -9.21 -5.19
C GLY A 135 12.34 -8.73 -6.64
N ALA A 136 12.90 -7.54 -6.89
CA ALA A 136 13.06 -6.98 -8.23
C ALA A 136 14.08 -7.77 -9.05
N VAL A 137 15.26 -8.07 -8.48
CA VAL A 137 16.29 -8.92 -9.11
C VAL A 137 15.75 -10.31 -9.43
N GLY A 138 15.00 -10.91 -8.48
CA GLY A 138 14.34 -12.20 -8.67
C GLY A 138 13.10 -12.16 -9.57
N ARG A 139 12.76 -11.00 -10.17
CA ARG A 139 11.56 -10.78 -11.00
C ARG A 139 10.24 -11.15 -10.28
N ARG A 140 10.22 -11.03 -8.96
CA ARG A 140 9.10 -11.37 -8.05
C ARG A 140 8.85 -10.24 -7.04
N ILE A 141 8.65 -9.02 -7.51
CA ILE A 141 8.52 -7.81 -6.68
C ILE A 141 7.45 -7.99 -5.58
N ALA A 142 6.29 -8.57 -5.90
CA ALA A 142 5.22 -8.78 -4.92
C ALA A 142 5.64 -9.69 -3.75
N ALA A 143 6.47 -10.71 -4.03
CA ALA A 143 7.03 -11.58 -3.01
C ALA A 143 8.09 -10.85 -2.16
N GLY A 144 8.95 -10.04 -2.77
CA GLY A 144 9.91 -9.20 -2.05
C GLY A 144 9.24 -8.20 -1.12
N VAL A 145 8.18 -7.56 -1.59
CA VAL A 145 7.35 -6.66 -0.76
C VAL A 145 6.76 -7.42 0.44
N LEU A 146 6.16 -8.58 0.21
CA LEU A 146 5.60 -9.38 1.29
C LEU A 146 6.67 -9.82 2.29
N ALA A 147 7.81 -10.32 1.82
CA ALA A 147 8.94 -10.72 2.66
C ALA A 147 9.43 -9.55 3.53
N GLY A 148 9.57 -8.36 2.94
CA GLY A 148 9.96 -7.16 3.68
C GLY A 148 9.00 -6.86 4.82
N PHE A 149 7.71 -6.78 4.54
CA PHE A 149 6.71 -6.50 5.58
C PHE A 149 6.57 -7.62 6.61
N VAL A 150 6.79 -8.89 6.26
CA VAL A 150 6.81 -10.02 7.21
C VAL A 150 8.03 -9.94 8.14
N LEU A 151 9.17 -9.48 7.66
CA LEU A 151 10.39 -9.32 8.47
C LEU A 151 10.34 -8.09 9.38
N LEU A 152 9.53 -7.06 9.05
CA LEU A 152 9.47 -5.82 9.81
C LEU A 152 9.17 -6.00 11.30
N PRO A 153 8.15 -6.78 11.75
CA PRO A 153 7.88 -6.95 13.17
C PRO A 153 9.07 -7.49 13.95
N VAL A 154 9.78 -8.46 13.36
CA VAL A 154 10.99 -9.06 13.97
C VAL A 154 12.11 -8.01 14.05
N ALA A 155 12.41 -7.34 12.95
CA ALA A 155 13.43 -6.28 12.94
C ALA A 155 13.08 -5.15 13.93
N ALA A 156 11.82 -4.74 13.98
CA ALA A 156 11.33 -3.70 14.85
C ALA A 156 11.47 -4.04 16.34
N ALA A 157 11.27 -5.31 16.71
CA ALA A 157 11.45 -5.78 18.09
C ALA A 157 12.90 -5.60 18.57
N PHE A 158 13.88 -5.83 17.70
CA PHE A 158 15.30 -5.64 18.02
C PHE A 158 15.75 -4.17 17.97
N ILE A 159 15.14 -3.35 17.11
CA ILE A 159 15.56 -1.96 16.86
C ILE A 159 14.91 -0.99 17.84
N GLY A 160 13.60 -1.10 18.09
CA GLY A 160 12.83 -0.12 18.84
C GLY A 160 11.86 -0.72 19.87
N GLY A 161 11.97 -2.03 20.10
CA GLY A 161 11.21 -2.70 21.14
C GLY A 161 9.78 -3.11 20.75
N PRO A 162 8.98 -3.53 21.76
CA PRO A 162 7.69 -4.17 21.50
C PRO A 162 6.63 -3.26 20.88
N GLY A 163 6.60 -1.98 21.20
CA GLY A 163 5.63 -1.03 20.60
C GLY A 163 5.81 -0.93 19.10
N LEU A 164 7.05 -0.70 18.65
CA LEU A 164 7.38 -0.63 17.23
C LEU A 164 7.09 -1.95 16.50
N ALA A 165 7.33 -3.10 17.15
CA ALA A 165 6.99 -4.41 16.59
C ALA A 165 5.48 -4.60 16.43
N VAL A 166 4.67 -4.15 17.40
CA VAL A 166 3.21 -4.17 17.30
C VAL A 166 2.73 -3.27 16.16
N ALA A 167 3.29 -2.06 16.01
CA ALA A 167 2.95 -1.17 14.91
C ALA A 167 3.27 -1.81 13.55
N CYS A 168 4.45 -2.39 13.37
CA CYS A 168 4.83 -3.09 12.14
C CYS A 168 3.93 -4.31 11.86
N SER A 169 3.52 -5.03 12.91
CA SER A 169 2.54 -6.12 12.78
C SER A 169 1.17 -5.62 12.30
N ALA A 170 0.70 -4.50 12.85
CA ALA A 170 -0.55 -3.88 12.41
C ALA A 170 -0.49 -3.43 10.95
N LEU A 171 0.63 -2.85 10.51
CA LEU A 171 0.84 -2.49 9.11
C LEU A 171 0.81 -3.72 8.19
N LEU A 172 1.48 -4.82 8.58
CA LEU A 172 1.44 -6.09 7.85
C LEU A 172 0.01 -6.62 7.74
N VAL A 173 -0.73 -6.64 8.85
CA VAL A 173 -2.13 -7.10 8.88
C VAL A 173 -3.00 -6.22 7.95
N ALA A 174 -2.86 -4.91 8.00
CA ALA A 174 -3.59 -4.00 7.12
C ALA A 174 -3.33 -4.30 5.63
N LEU A 175 -2.06 -4.51 5.26
CA LEU A 175 -1.69 -4.87 3.88
C LEU A 175 -2.24 -6.23 3.46
N LEU A 176 -2.21 -7.23 4.35
CA LEU A 176 -2.77 -8.55 4.07
C LEU A 176 -4.30 -8.51 3.89
N LEU A 177 -5.02 -7.78 4.76
CA LEU A 177 -6.46 -7.57 4.62
C LEU A 177 -6.79 -6.95 3.26
N ARG A 178 -6.04 -5.94 2.82
CA ARG A 178 -6.23 -5.32 1.51
C ARG A 178 -5.85 -6.24 0.33
N ARG A 179 -4.90 -7.17 0.50
CA ARG A 179 -4.61 -8.19 -0.53
C ARG A 179 -5.73 -9.22 -0.65
N LEU A 180 -6.38 -9.54 0.45
CA LEU A 180 -7.47 -10.52 0.49
C LEU A 180 -8.84 -9.92 0.11
N ASP A 181 -8.93 -8.60 -0.05
CA ASP A 181 -10.17 -7.94 -0.43
C ASP A 181 -10.73 -8.48 -1.76
N GLY A 182 -12.05 -8.79 -1.77
CA GLY A 182 -12.72 -9.42 -2.91
C GLY A 182 -12.42 -10.91 -3.13
N ILE A 183 -11.66 -11.56 -2.24
CA ILE A 183 -11.37 -13.00 -2.36
C ILE A 183 -12.63 -13.87 -2.24
N GLY A 184 -13.64 -13.36 -1.51
CA GLY A 184 -14.92 -14.06 -1.35
C GLY A 184 -15.63 -14.28 -2.68
N ASP A 185 -15.62 -13.27 -3.54
CA ASP A 185 -16.26 -13.33 -4.86
C ASP A 185 -15.50 -14.25 -5.81
N ASP A 186 -14.16 -14.21 -5.78
CA ASP A 186 -13.32 -15.09 -6.57
C ASP A 186 -13.49 -16.56 -6.14
N ARG A 187 -13.60 -16.81 -4.82
CA ARG A 187 -13.79 -18.17 -4.28
C ARG A 187 -15.17 -18.76 -4.56
N ARG A 188 -16.20 -17.92 -4.66
CA ARG A 188 -17.56 -18.38 -5.02
C ARG A 188 -17.61 -18.90 -6.45
N ARG A 189 -16.79 -18.35 -7.35
CA ARG A 189 -16.71 -18.74 -8.78
C ARG A 189 -15.74 -19.90 -9.03
N ALA A 190 -14.97 -20.32 -8.01
CA ALA A 190 -13.91 -21.29 -8.15
C ALA A 190 -14.29 -22.67 -7.56
N THR A 191 -13.79 -23.73 -8.18
CA THR A 191 -13.85 -25.09 -7.65
C THR A 191 -13.00 -25.23 -6.37
N THR A 192 -13.26 -26.28 -5.58
CA THR A 192 -12.59 -26.47 -4.28
C THR A 192 -11.06 -26.56 -4.42
N GLY A 193 -10.54 -27.18 -5.48
CA GLY A 193 -9.10 -27.27 -5.75
C GLY A 193 -8.46 -25.92 -6.15
N GLU A 194 -9.22 -25.05 -6.82
CA GLU A 194 -8.74 -23.73 -7.25
C GLU A 194 -8.71 -22.72 -6.11
N ARG A 195 -9.54 -22.87 -5.08
CA ARG A 195 -9.64 -21.92 -3.95
C ARG A 195 -8.31 -21.73 -3.23
N ARG A 196 -7.55 -22.81 -2.97
CA ARG A 196 -6.22 -22.75 -2.36
C ARG A 196 -5.22 -22.03 -3.27
N ARG A 197 -5.25 -22.34 -4.57
CA ARG A 197 -4.37 -21.71 -5.58
C ARG A 197 -4.64 -20.21 -5.71
N ILE A 198 -5.91 -19.80 -5.69
CA ILE A 198 -6.33 -18.38 -5.72
C ILE A 198 -5.80 -17.65 -4.48
N LEU A 199 -5.95 -18.23 -3.29
CA LEU A 199 -5.45 -17.65 -2.05
C LEU A 199 -3.93 -17.44 -2.10
N LEU A 200 -3.18 -18.48 -2.49
CA LEU A 200 -1.71 -18.38 -2.58
C LEU A 200 -1.26 -17.36 -3.62
N ARG A 201 -1.90 -17.32 -4.79
CA ARG A 201 -1.58 -16.32 -5.83
C ARG A 201 -1.86 -14.90 -5.38
N ARG A 202 -2.96 -14.67 -4.67
CA ARG A 202 -3.26 -13.34 -4.11
C ARG A 202 -2.26 -12.91 -3.03
N ILE A 203 -1.89 -13.81 -2.11
CA ILE A 203 -0.97 -13.47 -1.03
C ILE A 203 0.45 -13.28 -1.57
N LEU A 204 0.96 -14.22 -2.37
CA LEU A 204 2.37 -14.24 -2.80
C LEU A 204 2.63 -13.34 -4.00
N PHE A 205 1.74 -13.34 -5.00
CA PHE A 205 1.97 -12.67 -6.29
C PHE A 205 1.06 -11.49 -6.55
N ASP A 206 0.08 -11.26 -5.66
CA ASP A 206 -0.87 -10.16 -5.78
C ASP A 206 -1.71 -10.21 -7.08
N GLU A 207 -2.02 -11.43 -7.54
CA GLU A 207 -2.76 -11.72 -8.76
C GLU A 207 -4.23 -12.03 -8.50
N ARG A 208 -5.13 -11.54 -9.36
CA ARG A 208 -6.55 -11.94 -9.39
C ARG A 208 -6.79 -13.01 -10.45
N PRO A 209 -7.71 -13.98 -10.21
CA PRO A 209 -8.13 -14.93 -11.25
C PRO A 209 -8.71 -14.17 -12.46
N GLY A 210 -8.33 -14.58 -13.66
CA GLY A 210 -8.79 -13.93 -14.91
C GLY A 210 -8.02 -12.68 -15.31
N GLN A 211 -7.11 -12.15 -14.49
CA GLN A 211 -6.08 -11.24 -14.98
C GLN A 211 -5.05 -12.04 -15.76
N VAL A 212 -5.24 -12.09 -17.07
CA VAL A 212 -4.14 -12.43 -17.97
C VAL A 212 -3.11 -11.34 -17.74
N LEU A 213 -1.96 -11.71 -17.16
CA LEU A 213 -0.75 -10.90 -17.29
C LEU A 213 -0.41 -10.90 -18.79
N VAL A 214 -1.10 -10.05 -19.52
CA VAL A 214 -0.72 -9.77 -20.88
C VAL A 214 0.60 -9.04 -20.73
N GLY A 215 1.68 -9.78 -20.95
CA GLY A 215 3.01 -9.22 -21.20
C GLY A 215 3.01 -8.51 -22.56
N ARG A 216 1.98 -7.77 -22.87
CA ARG A 216 1.88 -6.84 -23.97
C ARG A 216 2.21 -5.47 -23.42
N HIS A 217 3.32 -4.93 -23.86
CA HIS A 217 3.60 -3.50 -23.75
C HIS A 217 2.32 -2.73 -24.12
N PRO A 218 1.93 -1.68 -23.35
CA PRO A 218 0.80 -0.83 -23.70
C PRO A 218 0.92 -0.15 -25.07
N GLY A 219 2.05 -0.32 -25.77
CA GLY A 219 2.28 0.17 -27.13
C GLY A 219 1.80 -0.71 -28.27
N ALA A 220 1.41 -1.96 -28.03
CA ALA A 220 1.02 -2.87 -29.13
C ALA A 220 -0.43 -2.67 -29.58
N GLU A 221 -1.33 -2.25 -28.70
CA GLU A 221 -2.74 -1.99 -29.07
C GLU A 221 -2.96 -0.64 -29.77
N TRP A 222 -2.00 0.31 -29.65
CA TRP A 222 -2.05 1.58 -30.35
C TRP A 222 -1.78 1.45 -31.86
N ALA A 223 -1.07 0.40 -32.29
CA ALA A 223 -0.75 0.16 -33.68
C ALA A 223 -1.94 -0.40 -34.48
N GLU A 224 -2.89 -1.05 -33.81
CA GLU A 224 -4.05 -1.69 -34.48
C GLU A 224 -5.30 -0.78 -34.56
N ARG A 225 -5.28 0.42 -33.95
CA ARG A 225 -6.42 1.37 -33.97
C ARG A 225 -6.11 2.65 -34.74
N ARG A 226 -5.34 2.58 -35.80
CA ARG A 226 -5.32 3.68 -36.76
C ARG A 226 -6.19 3.31 -37.95
N PRO A 227 -7.15 4.20 -38.34
CA PRO A 227 -7.97 4.02 -39.51
C PRO A 227 -7.15 4.04 -40.81
#